data_a8e49a72a4da566b64a83a174ae103e5
#
_entry.id   a8e49a72a4da566b64a83a174ae103e5
#
_cell.length_a   1.000
_cell.length_b   1.000
_cell.length_c   1.000
_cell.angle_alpha   90.00
_cell.angle_beta   90.00
_cell.angle_gamma   90.00
#
_symmetry.space_group_name_H-M   'P 1'
#
loop_
_entity.id
_entity.type
_entity.pdbx_description
1 polymer ?
#
loop_
_entity_poly.entity_id
_entity_poly.type
_entity_poly.pdbx_seq_one_letter_code
_entity_poly.pdbx_strand_id
1 'polypeptide(L)'
;MNSCLARRLIAFLIDVGIAYLLYFALGAPAPVGADPAPALLLLTWVIRVVPEKILARSPGKMLLRLDAVGPWWAPLVRHLWLIIPVPLAYLVPVIPWYSLLATVIGISALLHPANRSLADRLAQTTVIQRGAGCALPG
;
A
#
# COMPACT_ATOMS: atom_id res chain seq x y z
N MET A 1 -13.00 -12.54 -9.36
CA MET A 1 -11.89 -11.63 -8.93
C MET A 1 -10.67 -11.95 -9.75
N ASN A 2 -10.12 -10.96 -10.46
CA ASN A 2 -8.97 -11.19 -11.32
C ASN A 2 -7.77 -11.62 -10.48
N SER A 3 -7.05 -12.66 -10.91
CA SER A 3 -5.90 -13.23 -10.19
C SER A 3 -4.82 -12.18 -9.83
N CYS A 4 -4.68 -11.14 -10.64
CA CYS A 4 -3.75 -10.04 -10.41
C CYS A 4 -4.16 -9.16 -9.22
N LEU A 5 -5.46 -8.85 -9.05
CA LEU A 5 -5.95 -8.06 -7.92
C LEU A 5 -5.81 -8.81 -6.60
N ALA A 6 -6.12 -10.12 -6.60
CA ALA A 6 -5.93 -10.97 -5.42
C ALA A 6 -4.46 -11.00 -4.98
N ARG A 7 -3.52 -11.17 -5.91
CA ARG A 7 -2.09 -11.14 -5.62
C ARG A 7 -1.64 -9.79 -5.06
N ARG A 8 -2.16 -8.68 -5.58
CA ARG A 8 -1.86 -7.33 -5.05
C ARG A 8 -2.35 -7.15 -3.62
N LEU A 9 -3.55 -7.67 -3.31
CA LEU A 9 -4.09 -7.66 -1.95
C LEU A 9 -3.22 -8.51 -1.00
N ILE A 10 -2.84 -9.72 -1.42
CA ILE A 10 -1.96 -10.59 -0.64
C ILE A 10 -0.60 -9.92 -0.42
N ALA A 11 -0.01 -9.29 -1.45
CA ALA A 11 1.23 -8.54 -1.31
C ALA A 11 1.11 -7.41 -0.27
N PHE A 12 -0.01 -6.70 -0.28
CA PHE A 12 -0.29 -5.67 0.72
C PHE A 12 -0.38 -6.24 2.14
N LEU A 13 -1.10 -7.35 2.32
CA LEU A 13 -1.23 -8.01 3.63
C LEU A 13 0.12 -8.51 4.15
N ILE A 14 0.99 -9.01 3.28
CA ILE A 14 2.36 -9.41 3.64
C ILE A 14 3.17 -8.19 4.11
N ASP A 15 3.11 -7.06 3.38
CA ASP A 15 3.81 -5.83 3.77
C ASP A 15 3.33 -5.32 5.14
N VAL A 16 2.02 -5.35 5.41
CA VAL A 16 1.42 -5.00 6.70
C VAL A 16 1.88 -5.97 7.79
N GLY A 17 1.89 -7.28 7.51
CA GLY A 17 2.38 -8.30 8.43
C GLY A 17 3.85 -8.08 8.83
N ILE A 18 4.71 -7.74 7.87
CA ILE A 18 6.11 -7.38 8.13
C ILE A 18 6.19 -6.13 9.02
N ALA A 19 5.37 -5.11 8.76
CA ALA A 19 5.32 -3.91 9.59
C ALA A 19 4.95 -4.23 11.04
N TYR A 20 3.95 -5.07 11.26
CA TYR A 20 3.57 -5.56 12.59
C TYR A 20 4.71 -6.30 13.28
N LEU A 21 5.35 -7.25 12.58
CA LEU A 21 6.46 -8.01 13.14
C LEU A 21 7.63 -7.10 13.54
N LEU A 22 7.99 -6.15 12.69
CA LEU A 22 9.04 -5.18 12.99
C LEU A 22 8.67 -4.26 14.15
N TYR A 23 7.43 -3.79 14.22
CA TYR A 23 6.94 -2.97 15.32
C TYR A 23 7.12 -3.66 16.67
N PHE A 24 6.73 -4.92 16.77
CA PHE A 24 6.90 -5.71 18.00
C PHE A 24 8.37 -6.06 18.26
N ALA A 25 9.16 -6.41 17.21
CA ALA A 25 10.57 -6.76 17.36
C ALA A 25 11.43 -5.58 17.83
N LEU A 26 11.08 -4.36 17.44
CA LEU A 26 11.75 -3.13 17.88
C LEU A 26 11.38 -2.75 19.33
N GLY A 27 10.51 -3.54 19.96
CA GLY A 27 10.08 -3.28 21.33
C GLY A 27 9.44 -1.90 21.49
N ALA A 28 8.84 -1.36 20.43
CA ALA A 28 8.16 -0.08 20.48
C ALA A 28 6.92 -0.22 21.38
N PRO A 29 7.05 0.00 22.71
CA PRO A 29 5.88 0.02 23.56
C PRO A 29 5.09 1.26 23.17
N ALA A 30 3.91 1.07 22.64
CA ALA A 30 2.95 2.17 22.73
C ALA A 30 2.92 2.57 24.22
N PRO A 31 3.17 3.83 24.59
CA PRO A 31 2.91 4.29 25.94
C PRO A 31 1.51 3.82 26.31
N VAL A 32 1.32 3.32 27.53
CA VAL A 32 0.05 2.77 27.97
C VAL A 32 -1.05 3.78 27.64
N GLY A 33 -1.98 3.41 26.75
CA GLY A 33 -3.05 4.30 26.26
C GLY A 33 -2.78 5.05 24.95
N ALA A 34 -1.60 4.90 24.31
CA ALA A 34 -1.36 5.49 22.99
C ALA A 34 -1.82 4.52 21.88
N ASP A 35 -2.51 5.07 20.88
CA ASP A 35 -2.89 4.32 19.70
C ASP A 35 -1.66 3.96 18.86
N PRO A 36 -1.36 2.66 18.64
CA PRO A 36 -0.23 2.23 17.81
C PRO A 36 -0.45 2.45 16.30
N ALA A 37 -1.67 2.76 15.89
CA ALA A 37 -2.03 2.84 14.47
C ALA A 37 -1.19 3.84 13.66
N PRO A 38 -0.90 5.07 14.13
CA PRO A 38 -0.06 6.01 13.38
C PRO A 38 1.35 5.48 13.13
N ALA A 39 1.97 4.85 14.14
CA ALA A 39 3.31 4.28 14.01
C ALA A 39 3.33 3.10 13.03
N LEU A 40 2.32 2.22 13.09
CA LEU A 40 2.17 1.09 12.16
C LEU A 40 1.91 1.55 10.72
N LEU A 41 1.11 2.60 10.52
CA LEU A 41 0.86 3.17 9.20
C LEU A 41 2.15 3.77 8.61
N LEU A 42 2.90 4.52 9.41
CA LEU A 42 4.19 5.08 9.00
C LEU A 42 5.20 3.97 8.66
N LEU A 43 5.31 2.95 9.50
CA LEU A 43 6.20 1.82 9.27
C LEU A 43 5.82 1.05 8.00
N THR A 44 4.54 0.80 7.79
CA THR A 44 4.02 0.18 6.57
C THR A 44 4.36 1.01 5.34
N TRP A 45 4.23 2.33 5.44
CA TRP A 45 4.60 3.25 4.37
C TRP A 45 6.09 3.16 4.03
N VAL A 46 6.97 3.19 5.03
CA VAL A 46 8.42 3.08 4.84
C VAL A 46 8.79 1.75 4.18
N ILE A 47 8.24 0.62 4.68
CA ILE A 47 8.50 -0.72 4.14
C ILE A 47 8.04 -0.84 2.67
N ARG A 48 7.06 -0.08 2.26
CA ARG A 48 6.57 -0.11 0.87
C ARG A 48 7.31 0.87 -0.03
N VAL A 49 7.51 2.10 0.44
CA VAL A 49 8.10 3.18 -0.39
C VAL A 49 9.59 2.97 -0.61
N VAL A 50 10.35 2.65 0.44
CA VAL A 50 11.81 2.57 0.33
C VAL A 50 12.25 1.43 -0.62
N PRO A 51 11.78 0.18 -0.44
CA PRO A 51 12.15 -0.89 -1.36
C PRO A 51 11.57 -0.68 -2.77
N GLU A 52 10.36 -0.13 -2.88
CA GLU A 52 9.76 0.14 -4.19
C GLU A 52 10.53 1.22 -4.97
N LYS A 53 11.13 2.19 -4.26
CA LYS A 53 11.98 3.21 -4.87
C LYS A 53 13.33 2.66 -5.36
N ILE A 54 13.90 1.69 -4.63
CA ILE A 54 15.23 1.13 -4.93
C ILE A 54 15.11 -0.06 -5.89
N LEU A 55 14.14 -0.94 -5.68
CA LEU A 55 14.00 -2.24 -6.34
C LEU A 55 12.77 -2.35 -7.25
N ALA A 56 11.98 -1.28 -7.39
CA ALA A 56 10.66 -1.26 -8.05
C ALA A 56 9.62 -2.22 -7.43
N ARG A 57 9.88 -2.73 -6.21
CA ARG A 57 9.04 -3.73 -5.53
C ARG A 57 9.06 -3.53 -4.02
N SER A 58 7.91 -3.70 -3.36
CA SER A 58 7.85 -3.92 -1.91
C SER A 58 8.14 -5.40 -1.58
N PRO A 59 8.47 -5.74 -0.32
CA PRO A 59 8.72 -7.13 0.08
C PRO A 59 7.59 -8.10 -0.31
N GLY A 60 6.33 -7.73 -0.07
CA GLY A 60 5.18 -8.53 -0.48
C GLY A 60 5.06 -8.70 -1.99
N LYS A 61 5.40 -7.66 -2.78
CA LYS A 61 5.44 -7.76 -4.24
C LYS A 61 6.58 -8.64 -4.74
N MET A 62 7.74 -8.61 -4.07
CA MET A 62 8.86 -9.49 -4.41
C MET A 62 8.48 -10.96 -4.29
N LEU A 63 7.82 -11.35 -3.21
CA LEU A 63 7.35 -12.72 -2.98
C LEU A 63 6.35 -13.18 -4.06
N LEU A 64 5.51 -12.27 -4.56
CA LEU A 64 4.48 -12.58 -5.56
C LEU A 64 4.89 -12.25 -7.00
N ARG A 65 6.16 -11.91 -7.24
CA ARG A 65 6.73 -11.56 -8.56
C ARG A 65 5.95 -10.45 -9.26
N LEU A 66 5.58 -9.41 -8.51
CA LEU A 66 4.91 -8.22 -9.00
C LEU A 66 5.90 -7.06 -9.09
N ASP A 67 5.91 -6.36 -10.22
CA ASP A 67 6.70 -5.15 -10.42
C ASP A 67 5.78 -3.93 -10.52
N ALA A 68 6.21 -2.82 -9.94
CA ALA A 68 5.57 -1.52 -10.13
C ALA A 68 6.37 -0.73 -11.18
N VAL A 69 5.74 -0.41 -12.28
CA VAL A 69 6.35 0.38 -13.35
C VAL A 69 5.76 1.79 -13.35
N GLY A 70 6.61 2.80 -13.27
CA GLY A 70 6.20 4.20 -13.24
C GLY A 70 7.38 5.14 -12.98
N PRO A 71 7.12 6.47 -12.92
CA PRO A 71 8.15 7.45 -12.68
C PRO A 71 8.77 7.30 -11.27
N TRP A 72 9.97 7.84 -11.06
CA TRP A 72 10.73 7.68 -9.81
C TRP A 72 10.04 8.21 -8.54
N TRP A 73 9.13 9.18 -8.68
CA TRP A 73 8.33 9.74 -7.58
C TRP A 73 7.06 8.95 -7.27
N ALA A 74 6.69 8.04 -8.16
CA ALA A 74 5.44 7.30 -8.09
C ALA A 74 5.22 6.52 -6.78
N PRO A 75 6.23 5.85 -6.18
CA PRO A 75 6.02 5.15 -4.90
C PRO A 75 5.56 6.09 -3.78
N LEU A 76 6.05 7.33 -3.76
CA LEU A 76 5.65 8.33 -2.75
C LEU A 76 4.15 8.66 -2.89
N VAL A 77 3.72 9.07 -4.08
CA VAL A 77 2.33 9.47 -4.33
C VAL A 77 1.37 8.30 -4.20
N ARG A 78 1.77 7.13 -4.71
CA ARG A 78 0.95 5.92 -4.67
C ARG A 78 0.62 5.46 -3.26
N HIS A 79 1.54 5.63 -2.31
CA HIS A 79 1.37 5.20 -0.93
C HIS A 79 1.04 6.35 0.03
N LEU A 80 0.84 7.58 -0.47
CA LEU A 80 0.52 8.75 0.35
C LEU A 80 -0.76 8.56 1.16
N TRP A 81 -1.72 7.80 0.64
CA TRP A 81 -2.97 7.49 1.33
C TRP A 81 -2.79 6.74 2.66
N LEU A 82 -1.62 6.11 2.91
CA LEU A 82 -1.30 5.49 4.20
C LEU A 82 -0.96 6.54 5.27
N ILE A 83 -0.44 7.71 4.88
CA ILE A 83 -0.03 8.77 5.81
C ILE A 83 -1.13 9.81 5.99
N ILE A 84 -1.89 10.14 4.95
CA ILE A 84 -2.96 11.15 5.00
C ILE A 84 -3.94 10.94 6.17
N PRO A 85 -4.37 9.70 6.51
CA PRO A 85 -5.26 9.48 7.65
C PRO A 85 -4.70 9.94 8.99
N VAL A 86 -3.37 9.95 9.16
CA VAL A 86 -2.73 10.29 10.44
C VAL A 86 -3.09 11.72 10.88
N PRO A 87 -2.75 12.78 10.13
CA PRO A 87 -3.15 14.14 10.53
C PRO A 87 -4.67 14.34 10.52
N LEU A 88 -5.41 13.69 9.61
CA LEU A 88 -6.86 13.82 9.55
C LEU A 88 -7.56 13.24 10.79
N ALA A 89 -7.02 12.15 11.36
CA ALA A 89 -7.55 11.57 12.58
C ALA A 89 -7.40 12.52 13.79
N TYR A 90 -6.36 13.35 13.83
CA TYR A 90 -6.21 14.38 14.86
C TYR A 90 -7.16 15.56 14.67
N LEU A 91 -7.46 15.94 13.41
CA LEU A 91 -8.35 17.05 13.09
C LEU A 91 -9.83 16.70 13.26
N VAL A 92 -10.22 15.50 12.84
CA VAL A 92 -11.62 15.01 12.90
C VAL A 92 -11.63 13.54 13.33
N PRO A 93 -11.50 13.26 14.64
CA PRO A 93 -11.32 11.91 15.17
C PRO A 93 -12.55 11.00 15.02
N VAL A 94 -13.73 11.57 14.77
CA VAL A 94 -14.99 10.80 14.63
C VAL A 94 -15.02 9.99 13.32
N ILE A 95 -14.24 10.39 12.31
CA ILE A 95 -14.26 9.75 10.99
C ILE A 95 -13.16 8.70 10.92
N PRO A 96 -13.48 7.45 10.55
CA PRO A 96 -12.49 6.40 10.35
C PRO A 96 -11.74 6.58 9.01
N TRP A 97 -10.92 7.62 8.90
CA TRP A 97 -10.25 8.07 7.67
C TRP A 97 -9.49 6.95 6.95
N TYR A 98 -8.81 6.08 7.72
CA TYR A 98 -8.05 4.98 7.13
C TYR A 98 -8.97 4.00 6.40
N SER A 99 -10.05 3.56 7.04
CA SER A 99 -11.02 2.64 6.43
C SER A 99 -11.72 3.26 5.24
N LEU A 100 -12.05 4.54 5.32
CA LEU A 100 -12.69 5.27 4.23
C LEU A 100 -11.76 5.34 3.00
N LEU A 101 -10.52 5.78 3.18
CA LEU A 101 -9.56 5.88 2.07
C LEU A 101 -9.18 4.51 1.51
N ALA A 102 -8.97 3.51 2.36
CA ALA A 102 -8.71 2.15 1.92
C ALA A 102 -9.87 1.59 1.08
N THR A 103 -11.11 1.83 1.50
CA THR A 103 -12.31 1.40 0.77
C THR A 103 -12.42 2.10 -0.58
N VAL A 104 -12.25 3.43 -0.63
CA VAL A 104 -12.30 4.18 -1.89
C VAL A 104 -11.25 3.70 -2.88
N ILE A 105 -10.02 3.49 -2.41
CA ILE A 105 -8.91 3.01 -3.24
C ILE A 105 -9.17 1.57 -3.70
N GLY A 106 -9.66 0.70 -2.81
CA GLY A 106 -10.00 -0.69 -3.13
C GLY A 106 -11.12 -0.78 -4.17
N ILE A 107 -12.22 -0.07 -3.97
CA ILE A 107 -13.35 -0.02 -4.93
C ILE A 107 -12.88 0.54 -6.27
N SER A 108 -12.08 1.60 -6.27
CA SER A 108 -11.56 2.17 -7.52
C SER A 108 -10.74 1.18 -8.35
N ALA A 109 -10.01 0.27 -7.69
CA ALA A 109 -9.26 -0.78 -8.36
C ALA A 109 -10.17 -1.89 -8.92
N LEU A 110 -11.28 -2.19 -8.24
CA LEU A 110 -12.27 -3.16 -8.70
C LEU A 110 -13.05 -2.67 -9.92
N LEU A 111 -13.42 -1.40 -9.92
CA LEU A 111 -14.24 -0.80 -10.98
C LEU A 111 -13.44 -0.48 -12.26
N HIS A 112 -12.10 -0.38 -12.16
CA HIS A 112 -11.29 -0.02 -13.32
C HIS A 112 -10.98 -1.26 -14.19
N PRO A 113 -11.20 -1.21 -15.53
CA PRO A 113 -10.98 -2.36 -16.43
C PRO A 113 -9.58 -2.96 -16.35
N ALA A 114 -8.56 -2.11 -16.17
CA ALA A 114 -7.16 -2.54 -16.02
C ALA A 114 -6.76 -2.80 -14.55
N ASN A 115 -7.69 -2.93 -13.61
CA ASN A 115 -7.46 -3.11 -12.17
C ASN A 115 -6.48 -2.08 -11.56
N ARG A 116 -6.49 -0.84 -12.08
CA ARG A 116 -5.69 0.28 -11.56
C ARG A 116 -6.47 1.02 -10.50
N SER A 117 -5.92 1.08 -9.28
CA SER A 117 -6.52 1.88 -8.21
C SER A 117 -6.40 3.38 -8.51
N LEU A 118 -7.20 4.19 -7.82
CA LEU A 118 -7.08 5.65 -7.88
C LEU A 118 -5.65 6.11 -7.56
N ALA A 119 -5.02 5.49 -6.55
CA ALA A 119 -3.63 5.77 -6.18
C ALA A 119 -2.64 5.43 -7.31
N ASP A 120 -2.85 4.31 -8.03
CA ASP A 120 -2.02 3.94 -9.19
C ASP A 120 -2.18 4.93 -10.34
N ARG A 121 -3.40 5.43 -10.54
CA ARG A 121 -3.68 6.43 -11.60
C ARG A 121 -3.04 7.76 -11.30
N LEU A 122 -3.16 8.26 -10.08
CA LEU A 122 -2.53 9.51 -9.64
C LEU A 122 -1.00 9.42 -9.70
N ALA A 123 -0.45 8.26 -9.36
CA ALA A 123 0.99 8.01 -9.43
C ALA A 123 1.49 7.65 -10.84
N GLN A 124 0.61 7.56 -11.83
CA GLN A 124 0.93 7.13 -13.21
C GLN A 124 1.66 5.77 -13.25
N THR A 125 1.26 4.84 -12.36
CA THR A 125 1.89 3.52 -12.25
C THR A 125 1.00 2.42 -12.77
N THR A 126 1.67 1.32 -13.18
CA THR A 126 1.04 0.05 -13.53
C THR A 126 1.73 -1.06 -12.76
N VAL A 127 0.97 -2.03 -12.26
CA VAL A 127 1.55 -3.24 -11.64
C VAL A 127 1.48 -4.36 -12.66
N ILE A 128 2.64 -4.92 -12.99
CA ILE A 128 2.79 -6.04 -13.91
C ILE A 128 3.26 -7.28 -13.15
N GLN A 129 2.90 -8.46 -13.66
CA GLN A 129 3.39 -9.73 -13.14
C GLN A 129 4.48 -10.26 -14.06
N ARG A 130 5.66 -10.62 -13.51
CA ARG A 130 6.71 -11.28 -14.26
C ARG A 130 6.28 -12.69 -14.65
N GLY A 131 6.26 -12.97 -15.95
CA GLY A 131 6.13 -14.34 -16.47
C GLY A 131 4.71 -14.89 -16.68
N ALA A 132 3.66 -14.12 -16.41
CA ALA A 132 2.28 -14.51 -16.77
C ALA A 132 1.46 -13.24 -16.98
N GLY A 133 0.84 -13.14 -18.14
CA GLY A 133 0.12 -11.97 -18.63
C GLY A 133 -0.93 -11.32 -17.72
N CYS A 134 -0.47 -10.55 -16.73
CA CYS A 134 -1.18 -9.36 -16.32
C CYS A 134 -0.80 -8.20 -17.28
N ALA A 135 -0.49 -8.51 -18.53
CA ALA A 135 -0.32 -7.52 -19.57
C ALA A 135 -1.68 -6.86 -19.80
N LEU A 136 -1.67 -5.54 -19.81
CA LEU A 136 -2.80 -4.72 -20.18
C LEU A 136 -3.31 -5.15 -21.56
N PRO A 137 -4.64 -5.25 -21.77
CA PRO A 137 -5.16 -5.04 -23.11
C PRO A 137 -4.74 -3.61 -23.50
N GLY A 138 -3.98 -3.55 -24.60
CA GLY A 138 -3.56 -2.30 -25.22
C GLY A 138 -4.75 -1.42 -25.58
#